data_65706aaa520315d62a1a9eaae1e598be
#
_entry.id   65706aaa520315d62a1a9eaae1e598be
#
_cell.length_a   1.000
_cell.length_b   1.000
_cell.length_c   1.000
_cell.angle_alpha   90.00
_cell.angle_beta   90.00
_cell.angle_gamma   90.00
#
_symmetry.space_group_name_H-M   'P 1'
#
loop_
_entity.id
_entity.type
_entity.pdbx_description
1 polymer ?
#
loop_
_entity_poly.entity_id
_entity_poly.type
_entity_poly.pdbx_seq_one_letter_code
_entity_poly.pdbx_strand_id
1 'polypeptide(L)'
;MGARKHNTAEARKAAKKQVAIAKYNDIPTSPRKMRLVADMIRGMKVELALHALLYSPKAAAKPVYKLLRSAIANWEAKNEGKRIEDANLYVKEIFVDEGRTLKRIQPAPQGRAHRIRKRSNHVTIIVDS
;
A
#
# COMPACT_ATOMS: atom_id res chain seq x y z
N MET A 1 -21.47 -27.56 -13.75
CA MET A 1 -21.65 -26.61 -12.62
C MET A 1 -20.36 -25.93 -12.16
N GLY A 2 -19.19 -26.51 -12.33
CA GLY A 2 -17.92 -25.89 -11.95
C GLY A 2 -17.32 -24.89 -12.95
N ALA A 3 -17.68 -24.97 -14.23
CA ALA A 3 -17.05 -24.21 -15.30
C ALA A 3 -17.18 -22.68 -15.14
N ARG A 4 -18.35 -22.19 -14.76
CA ARG A 4 -18.58 -20.74 -14.60
C ARG A 4 -17.71 -20.11 -13.52
N LYS A 5 -17.58 -20.75 -12.36
CA LYS A 5 -16.72 -20.30 -11.26
C LYS A 5 -15.24 -20.38 -11.65
N HIS A 6 -14.86 -21.44 -12.32
CA HIS A 6 -13.50 -21.65 -12.82
C HIS A 6 -13.11 -20.58 -13.85
N ASN A 7 -13.94 -20.34 -14.84
CA ASN A 7 -13.69 -19.31 -15.87
C ASN A 7 -13.59 -17.90 -15.27
N THR A 8 -14.44 -17.58 -14.30
CA THR A 8 -14.38 -16.31 -13.59
C THR A 8 -13.08 -16.18 -12.80
N ALA A 9 -12.64 -17.25 -12.14
CA ALA A 9 -11.40 -17.25 -11.38
C ALA A 9 -10.18 -17.09 -12.30
N GLU A 10 -10.16 -17.75 -13.45
CA GLU A 10 -9.09 -17.61 -14.44
C GLU A 10 -9.03 -16.21 -15.05
N ALA A 11 -10.19 -15.63 -15.38
CA ALA A 11 -10.27 -14.27 -15.88
C ALA A 11 -9.72 -13.26 -14.88
N ARG A 12 -10.04 -13.43 -13.58
CA ARG A 12 -9.49 -12.59 -12.52
C ARG A 12 -7.98 -12.75 -12.36
N LYS A 13 -7.47 -13.97 -12.45
CA LYS A 13 -6.02 -14.23 -12.41
C LYS A 13 -5.29 -13.58 -13.58
N ALA A 14 -5.85 -13.69 -14.78
CA ALA A 14 -5.29 -13.09 -15.98
C ALA A 14 -5.26 -11.55 -15.87
N ALA A 15 -6.35 -10.95 -15.41
CA ALA A 15 -6.42 -9.50 -15.17
C ALA A 15 -5.38 -9.03 -14.17
N LYS A 16 -5.19 -9.76 -13.06
CA LYS A 16 -4.15 -9.43 -12.07
C LYS A 16 -2.73 -9.50 -12.62
N LYS A 17 -2.46 -10.39 -13.56
CA LYS A 17 -1.13 -10.50 -14.18
C LYS A 17 -0.75 -9.26 -14.99
N GLN A 18 -1.72 -8.54 -15.51
CA GLN A 18 -1.48 -7.35 -16.32
C GLN A 18 -1.29 -6.08 -15.49
N VAL A 19 -1.71 -6.07 -14.24
CA VAL A 19 -1.68 -4.91 -13.36
C VAL A 19 -0.44 -4.92 -12.47
N ALA A 20 0.25 -3.78 -12.37
CA ALA A 20 1.39 -3.62 -11.48
C ALA A 20 0.90 -3.34 -10.05
N ILE A 21 0.92 -4.38 -9.22
CA ILE A 21 0.46 -4.33 -7.84
C ILE A 21 1.65 -4.56 -6.91
N ALA A 22 1.73 -3.80 -5.83
CA ALA A 22 2.65 -4.05 -4.73
C ALA A 22 1.89 -4.03 -3.41
N LYS A 23 2.22 -4.95 -2.53
CA LYS A 23 1.62 -5.07 -1.19
C LYS A 23 2.70 -5.08 -0.12
N TYR A 24 2.44 -4.37 0.95
CA TYR A 24 3.27 -4.41 2.14
C TYR A 24 2.38 -4.77 3.34
N ASN A 25 2.60 -5.95 3.89
CA ASN A 25 1.81 -6.49 4.99
C ASN A 25 2.49 -6.23 6.33
N ASP A 26 1.67 -6.16 7.39
CA ASP A 26 2.13 -6.06 8.78
C ASP A 26 3.05 -4.86 9.06
N ILE A 27 2.72 -3.71 8.53
CA ILE A 27 3.41 -2.46 8.86
C ILE A 27 3.00 -2.04 10.28
N PRO A 28 3.96 -1.83 11.20
CA PRO A 28 3.65 -1.56 12.61
C PRO A 28 3.21 -0.12 12.88
N THR A 29 2.24 0.37 12.13
CA THR A 29 1.66 1.70 12.28
C THR A 29 0.14 1.63 12.28
N SER A 30 -0.51 2.63 12.84
CA SER A 30 -1.97 2.72 12.84
C SER A 30 -2.51 2.89 11.42
N PRO A 31 -3.58 2.16 11.03
CA PRO A 31 -4.22 2.35 9.73
C PRO A 31 -4.67 3.80 9.47
N ARG A 32 -5.16 4.50 10.49
CA ARG A 32 -5.59 5.90 10.35
C ARG A 32 -4.45 6.83 9.95
N LYS A 33 -3.29 6.66 10.57
CA LYS A 33 -2.08 7.45 10.27
C LYS A 33 -1.55 7.12 8.88
N MET A 34 -1.59 5.85 8.50
CA MET A 34 -1.18 5.40 7.18
C MET A 34 -2.11 5.94 6.08
N ARG A 35 -3.41 6.01 6.33
CA ARG A 35 -4.39 6.55 5.39
C ARG A 35 -4.16 8.03 5.05
N LEU A 36 -3.67 8.81 5.99
CA LEU A 36 -3.31 10.20 5.73
C LEU A 36 -2.23 10.31 4.64
N VAL A 37 -1.21 9.46 4.73
CA VAL A 37 -0.15 9.41 3.73
C VAL A 37 -0.67 8.84 2.39
N ALA A 38 -1.50 7.82 2.44
CA ALA A 38 -2.11 7.23 1.26
C ALA A 38 -2.98 8.25 0.51
N ASP A 39 -3.77 9.04 1.22
CA ASP A 39 -4.62 10.06 0.62
C ASP A 39 -3.80 11.18 -0.05
N MET A 40 -2.63 11.49 0.49
CA MET A 40 -1.73 12.51 -0.06
C MET A 40 -1.25 12.13 -1.46
N ILE A 41 -0.95 10.86 -1.70
CA ILE A 41 -0.34 10.40 -2.97
C ILE A 41 -1.33 9.80 -3.97
N ARG A 42 -2.58 9.61 -3.59
CA ARG A 42 -3.58 8.99 -4.46
C ARG A 42 -3.82 9.84 -5.71
N GLY A 43 -3.74 9.22 -6.89
CA GLY A 43 -3.92 9.88 -8.16
C GLY A 43 -2.76 10.73 -8.63
N MET A 44 -1.68 10.80 -7.87
CA MET A 44 -0.50 11.61 -8.15
C MET A 44 0.43 10.88 -9.13
N LYS A 45 1.14 11.63 -9.96
CA LYS A 45 2.23 11.05 -10.78
C LYS A 45 3.28 10.44 -9.88
N VAL A 46 3.84 9.33 -10.31
CA VAL A 46 4.79 8.53 -9.52
C VAL A 46 6.01 9.36 -9.09
N GLU A 47 6.57 10.18 -9.97
CA GLU A 47 7.71 11.04 -9.64
C GLU A 47 7.39 12.03 -8.53
N LEU A 48 6.25 12.71 -8.64
CA LEU A 48 5.79 13.66 -7.62
C LEU A 48 5.46 12.94 -6.31
N ALA A 49 4.86 11.75 -6.39
CA ALA A 49 4.57 10.94 -5.22
C ALA A 49 5.84 10.51 -4.48
N LEU A 50 6.88 10.10 -5.20
CA LEU A 50 8.17 9.74 -4.61
C LEU A 50 8.80 10.93 -3.88
N HIS A 51 8.79 12.11 -4.48
CA HIS A 51 9.31 13.32 -3.84
C HIS A 51 8.48 13.70 -2.61
N ALA A 52 7.17 13.67 -2.72
CA ALA A 52 6.27 13.98 -1.59
C ALA A 52 6.51 13.04 -0.40
N LEU A 53 6.70 11.75 -0.65
CA LEU A 53 6.96 10.76 0.39
C LEU A 53 8.36 10.92 1.00
N LEU A 54 9.37 11.20 0.16
CA LEU A 54 10.75 11.34 0.61
C LEU A 54 10.91 12.53 1.58
N TYR A 55 10.25 13.63 1.29
CA TYR A 55 10.35 14.86 2.08
C TYR A 55 9.26 15.00 3.15
N SER A 56 8.37 14.02 3.27
CA SER A 56 7.34 14.03 4.31
C SER A 56 7.95 13.74 5.70
N PRO A 57 7.62 14.54 6.71
CA PRO A 57 8.08 14.28 8.08
C PRO A 57 7.37 13.11 8.77
N LYS A 58 6.30 12.58 8.17
CA LYS A 58 5.51 11.50 8.76
C LYS A 58 6.25 10.17 8.70
N ALA A 59 6.28 9.46 9.82
CA ALA A 59 6.93 8.14 9.89
C ALA A 59 6.30 7.12 8.93
N ALA A 60 5.00 7.21 8.69
CA ALA A 60 4.26 6.34 7.78
C ALA A 60 4.68 6.50 6.31
N ALA A 61 5.32 7.60 5.94
CA ALA A 61 5.76 7.85 4.58
C ALA A 61 6.89 6.91 4.13
N LYS A 62 7.78 6.51 5.02
CA LYS A 62 8.92 5.64 4.70
C LYS A 62 8.50 4.26 4.16
N PRO A 63 7.61 3.51 4.81
CA PRO A 63 7.12 2.25 4.27
C PRO A 63 6.42 2.41 2.92
N VAL A 64 5.63 3.45 2.76
CA VAL A 64 4.91 3.73 1.52
C VAL A 64 5.88 4.08 0.38
N TYR A 65 6.95 4.81 0.66
CA TYR A 65 8.00 5.11 -0.29
C TYR A 65 8.64 3.82 -0.85
N LYS A 66 9.00 2.90 0.03
CA LYS A 66 9.56 1.60 -0.38
C LYS A 66 8.56 0.78 -1.20
N LEU A 67 7.30 0.79 -0.80
CA LEU A 67 6.25 0.07 -1.49
C LEU A 67 6.01 0.65 -2.89
N LEU A 68 6.01 1.97 -3.03
CA LEU A 68 5.86 2.62 -4.33
C LEU A 68 7.01 2.28 -5.28
N ARG A 69 8.24 2.27 -4.78
CA ARG A 69 9.39 1.81 -5.57
C ARG A 69 9.25 0.37 -6.03
N SER A 70 8.73 -0.50 -5.16
CA SER A 70 8.44 -1.89 -5.52
C SER A 70 7.36 -1.98 -6.61
N ALA A 71 6.31 -1.17 -6.52
CA ALA A 71 5.27 -1.11 -7.55
C ALA A 71 5.81 -0.66 -8.91
N ILE A 72 6.70 0.32 -8.91
CA ILE A 72 7.37 0.80 -10.13
C ILE A 72 8.21 -0.31 -10.75
N ALA A 73 9.00 -1.02 -9.94
CA ALA A 73 9.81 -2.14 -10.41
C ALA A 73 8.95 -3.27 -10.99
N ASN A 74 7.80 -3.55 -10.39
CA ASN A 74 6.84 -4.52 -10.91
C ASN A 74 6.25 -4.09 -12.26
N TRP A 75 6.00 -2.80 -12.42
CA TRP A 75 5.54 -2.25 -13.69
C TRP A 75 6.60 -2.38 -14.78
N GLU A 76 7.85 -2.06 -14.47
CA GLU A 76 8.98 -2.21 -15.40
C GLU A 76 9.13 -3.67 -15.86
N ALA A 77 9.04 -4.61 -14.94
CA ALA A 77 9.14 -6.04 -15.25
C ALA A 77 8.02 -6.52 -16.17
N LYS A 78 6.82 -5.92 -16.06
CA LYS A 78 5.67 -6.28 -16.90
C LYS A 78 5.63 -5.55 -18.25
N ASN A 79 6.29 -4.42 -18.35
CA ASN A 79 6.31 -3.57 -19.54
C ASN A 79 7.76 -3.39 -20.03
N GLU A 80 8.42 -4.50 -20.36
CA GLU A 80 9.79 -4.48 -20.85
C GLU A 80 9.92 -3.56 -22.09
N GLY A 81 10.99 -2.79 -22.11
CA GLY A 81 11.29 -1.86 -23.20
C GLY A 81 10.61 -0.49 -23.11
N LYS A 82 9.69 -0.28 -22.16
CA LYS A 82 9.09 1.03 -21.89
C LYS A 82 9.84 1.75 -20.77
N ARG A 83 10.14 3.03 -20.98
CA ARG A 83 10.76 3.87 -19.96
C ARG A 83 9.69 4.44 -19.03
N ILE A 84 10.01 4.54 -17.74
CA ILE A 84 9.12 5.13 -16.73
C ILE A 84 8.82 6.59 -17.08
N GLU A 85 9.82 7.31 -17.53
CA GLU A 85 9.74 8.74 -17.88
C GLU A 85 8.74 9.02 -19.00
N ASP A 86 8.70 8.14 -20.01
CA ASP A 86 7.82 8.29 -21.18
C ASP A 86 6.40 7.78 -20.91
N ALA A 87 6.22 6.93 -19.93
CA ALA A 87 4.95 6.26 -19.66
C ALA A 87 3.98 7.08 -18.81
N ASN A 88 4.43 8.18 -18.19
CA ASN A 88 3.60 9.01 -17.30
C ASN A 88 2.86 8.21 -16.23
N LEU A 89 3.60 7.35 -15.52
CA LEU A 89 3.03 6.53 -14.45
C LEU A 89 2.39 7.36 -13.36
N TYR A 90 1.26 6.89 -12.86
CA TYR A 90 0.55 7.51 -11.75
C TYR A 90 0.06 6.44 -10.76
N VAL A 91 -0.18 6.85 -9.54
CA VAL A 91 -0.78 5.99 -8.51
C VAL A 91 -2.28 5.87 -8.80
N LYS A 92 -2.66 4.77 -9.41
CA LYS A 92 -4.07 4.53 -9.79
C LYS A 92 -4.93 4.30 -8.57
N GLU A 93 -4.52 3.38 -7.73
CA GLU A 93 -5.22 3.03 -6.50
C GLU A 93 -4.22 2.80 -5.37
N ILE A 94 -4.57 3.27 -4.21
CA ILE A 94 -3.88 2.94 -2.96
C ILE A 94 -4.91 2.78 -1.86
N PHE A 95 -4.82 1.70 -1.12
CA PHE A 95 -5.72 1.47 0.00
C PHE A 95 -4.97 0.80 1.17
N VAL A 96 -5.48 1.04 2.35
CA VAL A 96 -4.92 0.60 3.62
C VAL A 96 -5.94 -0.26 4.33
N ASP A 97 -5.58 -1.51 4.59
CA ASP A 97 -6.40 -2.47 5.34
C ASP A 97 -5.87 -2.62 6.76
N GLU A 98 -6.77 -2.92 7.69
CA GLU A 98 -6.38 -3.19 9.08
C GLU A 98 -5.69 -4.54 9.20
N GLY A 99 -4.59 -4.56 9.97
CA GLY A 99 -3.87 -5.77 10.31
C GLY A 99 -4.11 -6.21 11.76
N ARG A 100 -3.22 -7.04 12.26
CA ARG A 100 -3.28 -7.53 13.63
C ARG A 100 -3.10 -6.40 14.64
N THR A 101 -3.81 -6.51 15.75
CA THR A 101 -3.68 -5.58 16.88
C THR A 101 -3.03 -6.32 18.04
N LEU A 102 -1.90 -5.79 18.52
CA LEU A 102 -1.28 -6.24 19.75
C LEU A 102 -1.86 -5.45 20.92
N LYS A 103 -2.38 -6.17 21.90
CA LYS A 103 -2.95 -5.58 23.10
C LYS A 103 -1.88 -5.50 24.19
N ARG A 104 -1.72 -4.33 24.78
CA ARG A 104 -0.78 -4.08 25.87
C ARG A 104 -1.51 -3.31 26.98
N ILE A 105 -0.90 -3.27 28.15
CA ILE A 105 -1.44 -2.59 29.32
C ILE A 105 -0.45 -1.50 29.74
N GLN A 106 -0.99 -0.33 30.03
CA GLN A 106 -0.24 0.78 30.62
C GLN A 106 -0.78 1.05 32.00
N PRO A 107 0.08 1.08 33.06
CA PRO A 107 -0.35 1.43 34.39
C PRO A 107 -0.98 2.82 34.45
N ALA A 108 -2.05 2.93 35.18
CA ALA A 108 -2.79 4.17 35.40
C ALA A 108 -2.83 4.50 36.89
N PRO A 109 -3.19 5.76 37.29
CA PRO A 109 -3.37 6.14 38.70
C PRO A 109 -4.37 5.22 39.41
N GLN A 110 -4.22 5.06 40.71
CA GLN A 110 -5.10 4.27 41.58
C GLN A 110 -5.15 2.77 41.28
N GLY A 111 -4.03 2.20 40.81
CA GLY A 111 -3.93 0.76 40.54
C GLY A 111 -4.75 0.28 39.36
N ARG A 112 -5.26 1.19 38.53
CA ARG A 112 -5.97 0.85 37.31
C ARG A 112 -5.00 0.59 36.13
N ALA A 113 -5.46 -0.16 35.13
CA ALA A 113 -4.69 -0.42 33.93
C ALA A 113 -5.46 0.10 32.72
N HIS A 114 -4.78 0.87 31.87
CA HIS A 114 -5.33 1.30 30.60
C HIS A 114 -4.83 0.38 29.48
N ARG A 115 -5.72 0.10 28.54
CA ARG A 115 -5.40 -0.73 27.37
C ARG A 115 -4.67 0.11 26.32
N ILE A 116 -3.61 -0.46 25.75
CA ILE A 116 -2.94 0.07 24.58
C ILE A 116 -3.14 -0.92 23.44
N ARG A 117 -3.55 -0.42 22.28
CA ARG A 117 -3.68 -1.20 21.07
C ARG A 117 -2.58 -0.80 20.10
N LYS A 118 -1.60 -1.69 19.92
CA LYS A 118 -0.56 -1.53 18.90
C LYS A 118 -1.09 -2.09 17.59
N ARG A 119 -1.61 -1.21 16.76
CA ARG A 119 -2.24 -1.57 15.49
C ARG A 119 -1.21 -1.76 14.39
N SER A 120 -1.50 -2.62 13.45
CA SER A 120 -0.76 -2.77 12.21
C SER A 120 -1.69 -2.58 11.01
N ASN A 121 -1.10 -2.48 9.84
CA ASN A 121 -1.86 -2.28 8.61
C ASN A 121 -1.21 -2.99 7.43
N HIS A 122 -1.98 -3.14 6.37
CA HIS A 122 -1.54 -3.68 5.09
C HIS A 122 -1.82 -2.64 4.02
N VAL A 123 -0.81 -2.26 3.27
CA VAL A 123 -0.96 -1.27 2.19
C VAL A 123 -0.84 -1.96 0.84
N THR A 124 -1.74 -1.63 -0.06
CA THR A 124 -1.71 -2.08 -1.45
C THR A 124 -1.65 -0.88 -2.36
N ILE A 125 -0.71 -0.87 -3.31
CA ILE A 125 -0.57 0.18 -4.32
C ILE A 125 -0.71 -0.45 -5.69
N ILE A 126 -1.49 0.19 -6.55
CA ILE A 126 -1.63 -0.15 -7.96
C ILE A 126 -1.14 1.05 -8.77
N VAL A 127 -0.18 0.80 -9.65
CA VAL A 127 0.40 1.81 -10.54
C VAL A 127 0.00 1.48 -11.97
N ASP A 128 -0.35 2.49 -12.74
CA ASP A 128 -0.72 2.36 -14.15
C ASP A 128 -0.19 3.56 -14.96
N SER A 129 -0.21 3.41 -16.25
CA SER A 129 0.25 4.45 -17.21
C SER A 129 -0.91 5.18 -17.89
#